data_4fafa78b734966e0857d73ca5d3e6ff5
#
_entry.id   4fafa78b734966e0857d73ca5d3e6ff5
#
_cell.length_a   1.000
_cell.length_b   1.000
_cell.length_c   1.000
_cell.angle_alpha   90.00
_cell.angle_beta   90.00
_cell.angle_gamma   90.00
#
_symmetry.space_group_name_H-M   'P 1'
#
loop_
_entity.id
_entity.type
_entity.pdbx_description
1 polymer ?
#
loop_
_entity_poly.entity_id
_entity_poly.type
_entity_poly.pdbx_seq_one_letter_code
_entity_poly.pdbx_strand_id
1 'polypeptide(L)'
;MKYMLLIYNRPGFVDELSEEERTALFGEVDEIMRELTEAGELVGGEALAHPSHTRTVRMGDGAPAVTDGPFLESKEVFAGYVAVDCSAERAAEIAARWPDVRYGGAMEIRPFMGESGTEM
;
A
#
# COMPACT_ATOMS: atom_id res chain seq x y z
N MET A 1 -6.83 17.63 -2.70
CA MET A 1 -6.92 16.88 -1.45
C MET A 1 -5.97 15.69 -1.51
N LYS A 2 -5.35 15.35 -0.39
CA LYS A 2 -4.36 14.27 -0.35
C LYS A 2 -4.96 12.99 0.19
N TYR A 3 -4.62 11.89 -0.47
CA TYR A 3 -5.08 10.55 -0.09
C TYR A 3 -3.90 9.61 0.02
N MET A 4 -3.98 8.69 0.96
CA MET A 4 -3.09 7.53 1.00
C MET A 4 -3.84 6.37 0.37
N LEU A 5 -3.21 5.73 -0.60
CA LEU A 5 -3.68 4.48 -1.20
C LEU A 5 -2.89 3.36 -0.53
N LEU A 6 -3.56 2.57 0.30
CA LEU A 6 -2.92 1.50 1.05
C LEU A 6 -3.07 0.21 0.26
N ILE A 7 -1.93 -0.43 0.00
CA ILE A 7 -1.85 -1.63 -0.84
C ILE A 7 -1.83 -2.86 0.04
N TYR A 8 -2.83 -3.72 -0.13
CA TYR A 8 -2.89 -5.01 0.54
C TYR A 8 -2.80 -6.12 -0.50
N ASN A 9 -2.00 -7.13 -0.23
CA ASN A 9 -1.93 -8.27 -1.13
C ASN A 9 -2.14 -9.59 -0.38
N ARG A 10 -2.46 -10.62 -1.15
CA ARG A 10 -2.56 -11.99 -0.64
C ARG A 10 -1.13 -12.51 -0.42
N PRO A 11 -0.84 -13.08 0.78
CA PRO A 11 0.50 -13.58 1.07
C PRO A 11 1.00 -14.55 -0.02
N GLY A 12 2.22 -14.32 -0.50
CA GLY A 12 2.87 -15.21 -1.45
C GLY A 12 2.41 -15.11 -2.89
N PHE A 13 1.49 -14.20 -3.23
CA PHE A 13 0.96 -14.17 -4.59
C PHE A 13 2.02 -13.89 -5.65
N VAL A 14 3.02 -13.06 -5.34
CA VAL A 14 4.10 -12.73 -6.28
C VAL A 14 4.91 -13.97 -6.61
N ASP A 15 5.14 -14.85 -5.64
CA ASP A 15 5.90 -16.08 -5.83
C ASP A 15 5.16 -17.10 -6.70
N GLU A 16 3.84 -16.98 -6.79
CA GLU A 16 3.01 -17.84 -7.65
C GLU A 16 3.01 -17.40 -9.10
N LEU A 17 3.46 -16.17 -9.38
CA LEU A 17 3.50 -15.64 -10.74
C LEU A 17 4.73 -16.17 -11.51
N SER A 18 4.57 -16.35 -12.81
CA SER A 18 5.69 -16.59 -13.69
C SER A 18 6.59 -15.36 -13.76
N GLU A 19 7.80 -15.52 -14.25
CA GLU A 19 8.72 -14.40 -14.45
C GLU A 19 8.10 -13.33 -15.38
N GLU A 20 7.43 -13.77 -16.44
CA GLU A 20 6.76 -12.86 -17.37
C GLU A 20 5.63 -12.10 -16.69
N GLU A 21 4.83 -12.77 -15.87
CA GLU A 21 3.74 -12.15 -15.13
C GLU A 21 4.25 -11.13 -14.12
N ARG A 22 5.35 -11.45 -13.42
CA ARG A 22 5.98 -10.51 -12.48
C ARG A 22 6.50 -9.27 -13.19
N THR A 23 7.17 -9.46 -14.33
CA THR A 23 7.68 -8.35 -15.13
C THR A 23 6.54 -7.46 -15.61
N ALA A 24 5.45 -8.06 -16.07
CA ALA A 24 4.28 -7.30 -16.51
C ALA A 24 3.63 -6.52 -15.36
N LEU A 25 3.51 -7.14 -14.20
CA LEU A 25 2.94 -6.51 -13.02
C LEU A 25 3.76 -5.29 -12.58
N PHE A 26 5.07 -5.45 -12.45
CA PHE A 26 5.95 -4.33 -12.07
C PHE A 26 5.97 -3.24 -13.14
N GLY A 27 5.87 -3.63 -14.41
CA GLY A 27 5.75 -2.67 -15.51
C GLY A 27 4.48 -1.83 -15.42
N GLU A 28 3.35 -2.44 -15.05
CA GLU A 28 2.10 -1.71 -14.84
C GLU A 28 2.22 -0.69 -13.70
N VAL A 29 2.83 -1.10 -12.59
CA VAL A 29 3.05 -0.21 -11.43
C VAL A 29 3.94 0.97 -11.84
N ASP A 30 5.04 0.70 -12.53
CA ASP A 30 5.96 1.74 -13.00
C ASP A 30 5.26 2.72 -13.93
N GLU A 31 4.39 2.24 -14.80
CA GLU A 31 3.62 3.08 -15.71
C GLU A 31 2.66 4.00 -14.96
N ILE A 32 1.95 3.46 -13.97
CA ILE A 32 1.05 4.26 -13.12
C ILE A 32 1.86 5.33 -12.38
N MET A 33 2.97 4.95 -11.77
CA MET A 33 3.82 5.90 -11.02
C MET A 33 4.36 7.01 -11.92
N ARG A 34 4.74 6.69 -13.15
CA ARG A 34 5.19 7.67 -14.13
C ARG A 34 4.06 8.63 -14.51
N GLU A 35 2.87 8.10 -14.75
CA GLU A 35 1.68 8.91 -15.08
C GLU A 35 1.36 9.89 -13.95
N LEU A 36 1.38 9.41 -12.70
CA LEU A 36 1.11 10.25 -11.54
C LEU A 36 2.17 11.34 -11.36
N THR A 37 3.43 11.01 -11.63
CA THR A 37 4.53 11.97 -11.56
C THR A 37 4.37 13.05 -12.61
N GLU A 38 4.08 12.67 -13.84
CA GLU A 38 3.89 13.62 -14.96
C GLU A 38 2.68 14.53 -14.75
N ALA A 39 1.63 14.01 -14.14
CA ALA A 39 0.42 14.78 -13.83
C ALA A 39 0.56 15.66 -12.59
N GLY A 40 1.67 15.56 -11.86
CA GLY A 40 1.87 16.31 -10.62
C GLY A 40 1.00 15.82 -9.46
N GLU A 41 0.47 14.60 -9.55
CA GLU A 41 -0.40 14.02 -8.55
C GLU A 41 0.35 13.23 -7.47
N LEU A 42 1.56 12.76 -7.77
CA LEU A 42 2.32 11.92 -6.85
C LEU A 42 2.92 12.74 -5.70
N VAL A 43 2.60 12.37 -4.47
CA VAL A 43 3.18 12.96 -3.26
C VAL A 43 4.31 12.08 -2.72
N GLY A 44 4.15 10.77 -2.76
CA GLY A 44 5.15 9.82 -2.30
C GLY A 44 4.63 8.39 -2.35
N GLY A 45 5.46 7.45 -1.95
CA GLY A 45 5.08 6.06 -1.90
C GLY A 45 6.26 5.17 -1.61
N GLU A 46 6.02 4.04 -0.95
CA GLU A 46 7.04 3.07 -0.63
C GLU A 46 6.46 1.67 -0.61
N ALA A 47 7.20 0.72 -1.13
CA ALA A 47 6.91 -0.70 -0.98
C ALA A 47 7.55 -1.20 0.31
N LEU A 48 6.87 -2.10 1.01
CA LEU A 48 7.36 -2.70 2.24
C LEU A 48 8.01 -4.05 1.95
N ALA A 49 9.01 -4.40 2.77
CA ALA A 49 9.66 -5.70 2.71
C ALA A 49 8.68 -6.81 3.14
N HIS A 50 9.08 -8.05 2.90
CA HIS A 50 8.29 -9.23 3.27
C HIS A 50 7.89 -9.19 4.76
N PRO A 51 6.66 -9.60 5.10
CA PRO A 51 6.17 -9.57 6.49
C PRO A 51 7.05 -10.29 7.51
N SER A 52 7.86 -11.24 7.08
CA SER A 52 8.81 -11.94 7.98
C SER A 52 9.84 -11.02 8.61
N HIS A 53 10.05 -9.82 8.05
CA HIS A 53 10.94 -8.81 8.61
C HIS A 53 10.26 -7.88 9.61
N THR A 54 8.99 -8.13 9.91
CA THR A 54 8.21 -7.29 10.81
C THR A 54 8.60 -7.52 12.27
N ARG A 55 8.61 -6.44 13.03
CA ARG A 55 8.66 -6.47 14.49
C ARG A 55 7.46 -5.70 15.03
N THR A 56 6.90 -6.22 16.09
CA THR A 56 5.74 -5.60 16.75
C THR A 56 6.14 -5.11 18.12
N VAL A 57 5.75 -3.88 18.44
CA VAL A 57 5.96 -3.30 19.77
C VAL A 57 4.61 -3.08 20.42
N ARG A 58 4.41 -3.62 21.60
CA ARG A 58 3.17 -3.44 22.39
C ARG A 58 3.53 -3.42 23.86
N MET A 59 2.59 -2.94 24.67
CA MET A 59 2.79 -2.97 26.12
C MET A 59 2.80 -4.42 26.62
N GLY A 60 3.89 -4.77 27.27
CA GLY A 60 3.98 -5.97 28.07
C GLY A 60 3.63 -5.66 29.52
N ASP A 61 4.28 -6.34 30.47
CA ASP A 61 4.06 -6.10 31.90
C ASP A 61 4.73 -4.80 32.34
N GLY A 62 4.01 -3.69 32.19
CA GLY A 62 4.44 -2.37 32.64
C GLY A 62 5.40 -1.62 31.75
N ALA A 63 5.84 -2.19 30.64
CA ALA A 63 6.77 -1.55 29.68
C ALA A 63 6.53 -2.04 28.26
N PRO A 64 6.92 -1.24 27.25
CA PRO A 64 6.87 -1.70 25.87
C PRO A 64 7.76 -2.92 25.64
N ALA A 65 7.22 -3.91 24.92
CA ALA A 65 7.93 -5.13 24.56
C ALA A 65 7.95 -5.29 23.03
N VAL A 66 9.07 -5.76 22.51
CA VAL A 66 9.25 -6.02 21.08
C VAL A 66 9.17 -7.52 20.82
N THR A 67 8.35 -7.90 19.86
CA THR A 67 8.26 -9.30 19.41
C THR A 67 8.48 -9.38 17.92
N ASP A 68 8.97 -10.52 17.44
CA ASP A 68 9.12 -10.77 16.01
C ASP A 68 7.76 -11.13 15.40
N GLY A 69 7.56 -10.68 14.17
CA GLY A 69 6.38 -10.98 13.41
C GLY A 69 5.32 -9.89 13.44
N PRO A 70 4.33 -9.98 12.54
CA PRO A 70 3.25 -9.00 12.46
C PRO A 70 2.33 -9.06 13.67
N PHE A 71 1.71 -7.92 13.98
CA PHE A 71 0.77 -7.77 15.10
C PHE A 71 -0.43 -8.71 14.95
N LEU A 72 -0.95 -8.81 13.73
CA LEU A 72 -2.07 -9.70 13.42
C LEU A 72 -1.68 -10.60 12.27
N GLU A 73 -2.03 -11.87 12.36
CA GLU A 73 -2.02 -12.75 11.20
C GLU A 73 -3.27 -12.46 10.39
N SER A 74 -3.11 -12.24 9.09
CA SER A 74 -4.18 -11.83 8.21
C SER A 74 -4.06 -12.55 6.87
N LYS A 75 -5.20 -12.70 6.20
CA LYS A 75 -5.24 -13.21 4.82
C LYS A 75 -4.69 -12.20 3.83
N GLU A 76 -4.58 -10.95 4.26
CA GLU A 76 -4.06 -9.86 3.46
C GLU A 76 -2.92 -9.19 4.22
N VAL A 77 -1.87 -8.83 3.48
CA VAL A 77 -0.67 -8.23 4.03
C VAL A 77 -0.59 -6.78 3.54
N PHE A 78 -0.34 -5.87 4.46
CA PHE A 78 -0.06 -4.48 4.11
C PHE A 78 1.31 -4.44 3.43
N ALA A 79 1.30 -4.14 2.13
CA ALA A 79 2.48 -4.28 1.27
C ALA A 79 3.15 -2.95 0.93
N GLY A 80 2.50 -1.84 1.16
CA GLY A 80 3.04 -0.53 0.83
C GLY A 80 1.94 0.49 0.62
N TYR A 81 2.34 1.69 0.22
CA TYR A 81 1.39 2.78 -0.01
C TYR A 81 1.85 3.69 -1.13
N VAL A 82 0.89 4.41 -1.67
CA VAL A 82 1.11 5.53 -2.58
C VAL A 82 0.30 6.71 -2.06
N ALA A 83 0.91 7.87 -1.93
CA ALA A 83 0.23 9.09 -1.54
C ALA A 83 0.03 9.98 -2.76
N VAL A 84 -1.19 10.46 -2.96
CA VAL A 84 -1.56 11.26 -4.12
C VAL A 84 -2.32 12.52 -3.71
N ASP A 85 -2.20 13.56 -4.54
CA ASP A 85 -2.96 14.80 -4.38
C ASP A 85 -3.86 14.96 -5.60
N CYS A 86 -5.15 14.68 -5.43
CA CYS A 86 -6.12 14.66 -6.52
C CYS A 86 -7.54 14.64 -5.97
N SER A 87 -8.54 14.53 -6.84
CA SER A 87 -9.93 14.36 -6.42
C SER A 87 -10.18 12.96 -5.87
N ALA A 88 -11.27 12.79 -5.13
CA ALA A 88 -11.68 11.48 -4.62
C ALA A 88 -11.94 10.48 -5.76
N GLU A 89 -12.58 10.95 -6.84
CA GLU A 89 -12.86 10.15 -8.01
C GLU A 89 -11.58 9.67 -8.69
N ARG A 90 -10.58 10.55 -8.79
CA ARG A 90 -9.28 10.21 -9.38
C ARG A 90 -8.55 9.19 -8.51
N ALA A 91 -8.58 9.35 -7.18
CA ALA A 91 -7.95 8.41 -6.26
C ALA A 91 -8.56 6.99 -6.42
N ALA A 92 -9.88 6.91 -6.55
CA ALA A 92 -10.56 5.63 -6.77
C ALA A 92 -10.19 5.02 -8.13
N GLU A 93 -10.06 5.84 -9.17
CA GLU A 93 -9.64 5.38 -10.49
C GLU A 93 -8.22 4.80 -10.46
N ILE A 94 -7.30 5.48 -9.78
CA ILE A 94 -5.92 5.00 -9.63
C ILE A 94 -5.91 3.67 -8.86
N ALA A 95 -6.63 3.59 -7.74
CA ALA A 95 -6.68 2.39 -6.93
C ALA A 95 -7.26 1.19 -7.70
N ALA A 96 -8.28 1.43 -8.53
CA ALA A 96 -8.90 0.37 -9.34
C ALA A 96 -7.95 -0.20 -10.39
N ARG A 97 -6.96 0.58 -10.83
CA ARG A 97 -5.96 0.16 -11.81
C ARG A 97 -4.79 -0.58 -11.18
N TRP A 98 -4.64 -0.53 -9.84
CA TRP A 98 -3.50 -1.16 -9.17
C TRP A 98 -3.57 -2.68 -9.34
N PRO A 99 -2.51 -3.31 -9.88
CA PRO A 99 -2.60 -4.73 -10.27
C PRO A 99 -2.85 -5.70 -9.12
N ASP A 100 -2.46 -5.38 -7.90
CA ASP A 100 -2.68 -6.23 -6.73
C ASP A 100 -4.16 -6.61 -6.54
N VAL A 101 -5.07 -5.71 -6.95
CA VAL A 101 -6.53 -5.95 -6.85
C VAL A 101 -6.95 -7.17 -7.67
N ARG A 102 -6.33 -7.37 -8.84
CA ARG A 102 -6.66 -8.50 -9.71
C ARG A 102 -6.16 -9.84 -9.19
N TYR A 103 -5.21 -9.81 -8.27
CA TYR A 103 -4.58 -11.01 -7.70
C TYR A 103 -5.07 -11.32 -6.28
N GLY A 104 -6.29 -10.90 -5.96
CA GLY A 104 -6.90 -11.20 -4.68
C GLY A 104 -6.53 -10.23 -3.56
N GLY A 105 -5.83 -9.16 -3.88
CA GLY A 105 -5.54 -8.09 -2.93
C GLY A 105 -6.61 -7.02 -2.90
N ALA A 106 -6.32 -5.94 -2.22
CA ALA A 106 -7.23 -4.80 -2.09
C ALA A 106 -6.46 -3.50 -1.99
N MET A 107 -7.14 -2.41 -2.30
CA MET A 107 -6.64 -1.06 -2.08
C MET A 107 -7.61 -0.32 -1.18
N GLU A 108 -7.09 0.30 -0.12
CA GLU A 108 -7.87 1.23 0.67
C GLU A 108 -7.48 2.65 0.31
N ILE A 109 -8.46 3.55 0.30
CA ILE A 109 -8.25 4.97 0.01
C ILE A 109 -8.61 5.72 1.27
N ARG A 110 -7.63 6.43 1.84
CA ARG A 110 -7.84 7.11 3.09
C ARG A 110 -7.33 8.56 3.01
N PRO A 111 -8.19 9.55 3.25
CA PRO A 111 -7.74 10.94 3.22
C PRO A 111 -6.79 11.22 4.38
N PHE A 112 -5.80 12.07 4.13
CA PHE A 112 -4.96 12.58 5.20
C PHE A 112 -5.74 13.58 6.04
N MET A 113 -5.36 13.72 7.31
CA MET A 113 -5.92 14.75 8.15
C MET A 113 -5.53 16.14 7.62
N GLY A 114 -6.42 17.11 7.77
CA GLY A 114 -6.12 18.48 7.44
C GLY A 114 -5.12 19.12 8.41
N GLU A 115 -4.66 20.31 8.11
CA GLU A 115 -3.66 21.05 8.91
C GLU A 115 -4.11 21.28 10.35
N SER A 116 -5.43 21.33 10.59
CA SER A 116 -6.00 21.50 11.94
C SER A 116 -6.04 20.20 12.75
N GLY A 117 -5.58 19.08 12.18
CA GLY A 117 -5.66 17.76 12.80
C GLY A 117 -7.01 17.08 12.65
N THR A 118 -7.91 17.62 11.83
CA THR A 118 -9.24 17.05 11.57
C THR A 118 -9.27 16.36 10.21
N GLU A 119 -10.21 15.41 10.05
CA GLU A 119 -10.43 14.76 8.77
C GLU A 119 -10.92 15.77 7.72
N MET A 120 -10.45 15.53 6.49
CA MET A 120 -10.83 16.36 5.35
C MET A 120 -11.99 15.75 4.57
#